data_fcf204030a2799e6039d576f02d1ec29
#
_entry.id   fcf204030a2799e6039d576f02d1ec29
#
_cell.length_a   1.000
_cell.length_b   1.000
_cell.length_c   1.000
_cell.angle_alpha   90.00
_cell.angle_beta   90.00
_cell.angle_gamma   90.00
#
_symmetry.space_group_name_H-M   'P 1'
#
loop_
_entity.id
_entity.type
_entity.pdbx_description
1 polymer ?
#
loop_
_entity_poly.entity_id
_entity_poly.type
_entity_poly.pdbx_seq_one_letter_code
_entity_poly.pdbx_strand_id
1 'polypeptide(L)'
;MRSFLPDYSALKAPTFKTLGAGFATLLLLGCQETEAHKVQATTPDFGQNVIILDPGMPSDDIQQKLDTLFKQQESNQFGPERYAVLFKPGVYHNKIKLGFYTQLSGLGQYPDDVMLQGGIEVKATWHEEDATQNFWRSVENLSVTPDNGTMQWAVSQAAPLRRIHVRGNMLLDDNGGWSSGGFIADSLIDQQINSGTQQQWLTRNSTLGSWTNANWNMVFVGVNNAPNAEHWPNPPYTVVEQTPVMREKPFLTINQAGAYEVFVPALHTNTQGISWQDAHLQDESLPIDQFYIAKAATDTADSINAALNKGKHLLLTPGIYKLDKALQVTRPNTIVLGLGIATLEPVAGNVAMTVADVDGVKLGGILFDAGEKNCDTLLQVGERKSAVSHAGNPITLQDVFFRVGGAAVGNATHSVIINSNHVIGDNLWVWRGDHGTGIGWASNKTKHGIVVNGDDVTMYGLFVEHFHDYQTVWNGENGAVYFYQSEAPYDVPDQQGWMNGSVNGFASYKLADHVTRHTAIGMGIYCFFNENPSVKLNSAIEAPQGPNIRFSHVTSVSLGGTGEITHVLNDVGETAKSGHEVSRLP
;
A
#
# COMPACT_ATOMS: atom_id res chain seq x y z
N MET A 1 -51.14 30.89 14.82
CA MET A 1 -51.71 31.80 13.78
C MET A 1 -51.45 31.14 12.44
N ARG A 2 -52.49 30.58 11.83
CA ARG A 2 -52.94 30.56 10.42
C ARG A 2 -51.80 30.64 9.40
N SER A 3 -51.40 29.57 8.69
CA SER A 3 -52.01 28.92 7.48
C SER A 3 -51.94 29.81 6.24
N PHE A 4 -51.18 29.37 5.20
CA PHE A 4 -51.55 29.55 3.79
C PHE A 4 -50.86 28.48 2.95
N LEU A 5 -51.65 27.51 2.46
CA LEU A 5 -51.37 26.68 1.29
C LEU A 5 -52.20 27.26 0.12
N PRO A 6 -51.73 27.24 -1.12
CA PRO A 6 -52.64 27.30 -2.27
C PRO A 6 -52.79 25.92 -2.93
N ASP A 7 -54.07 25.63 -3.10
CA ASP A 7 -54.69 24.55 -3.87
C ASP A 7 -54.56 24.81 -5.38
N TYR A 8 -54.21 23.82 -6.20
CA TYR A 8 -54.41 23.82 -7.64
C TYR A 8 -55.03 22.51 -8.09
N SER A 9 -56.36 22.53 -8.13
CA SER A 9 -57.17 21.58 -8.89
C SER A 9 -57.58 22.17 -10.24
N ALA A 10 -57.62 21.33 -11.25
CA ALA A 10 -58.33 21.39 -12.52
C ALA A 10 -57.70 22.12 -13.73
N LEU A 11 -57.25 21.31 -14.69
CA LEU A 11 -57.46 21.63 -16.10
C LEU A 11 -57.82 20.36 -16.89
N LYS A 12 -58.94 20.49 -17.64
CA LYS A 12 -59.66 19.47 -18.41
C LYS A 12 -58.96 19.10 -19.71
N ALA A 13 -59.14 17.82 -20.12
CA ALA A 13 -58.80 17.31 -21.44
C ALA A 13 -59.81 17.79 -22.52
N PRO A 14 -59.36 17.98 -23.79
CA PRO A 14 -60.30 18.07 -24.92
C PRO A 14 -60.42 16.72 -25.63
N THR A 15 -61.65 16.31 -25.81
CA THR A 15 -62.13 15.24 -26.69
C THR A 15 -62.02 15.64 -28.18
N PHE A 16 -61.48 14.77 -29.04
CA PHE A 16 -61.71 14.83 -30.50
C PHE A 16 -62.43 13.57 -30.99
N LYS A 17 -63.47 13.82 -31.82
CA LYS A 17 -64.40 12.86 -32.40
C LYS A 17 -63.77 12.17 -33.62
N THR A 18 -64.15 10.92 -33.77
CA THR A 18 -64.00 10.01 -34.91
C THR A 18 -64.69 10.48 -36.21
N LEU A 19 -64.00 10.20 -37.36
CA LEU A 19 -64.58 9.84 -38.69
C LEU A 19 -63.42 9.34 -39.54
N GLY A 20 -63.45 8.16 -40.01
CA GLY A 20 -64.05 7.61 -41.16
C GLY A 20 -63.11 6.67 -41.91
N ALA A 21 -63.57 5.50 -42.21
CA ALA A 21 -63.01 4.32 -42.86
C ALA A 21 -62.11 4.52 -44.10
N GLY A 22 -61.08 3.64 -44.27
CA GLY A 22 -60.33 3.47 -45.52
C GLY A 22 -59.27 2.39 -45.47
N PHE A 23 -59.64 1.22 -45.96
CA PHE A 23 -58.80 0.12 -46.53
C PHE A 23 -57.54 -0.37 -45.82
N ALA A 24 -57.65 -1.57 -45.30
CA ALA A 24 -56.54 -2.42 -44.85
C ALA A 24 -55.70 -2.97 -46.00
N THR A 25 -54.39 -2.74 -45.97
CA THR A 25 -53.44 -3.61 -46.66
C THR A 25 -52.47 -4.14 -45.60
N LEU A 26 -52.64 -5.42 -45.25
CA LEU A 26 -51.74 -6.15 -44.36
C LEU A 26 -50.37 -6.31 -45.06
N LEU A 27 -49.38 -5.53 -44.65
CA LEU A 27 -48.00 -5.85 -44.83
C LEU A 27 -47.51 -6.50 -43.52
N LEU A 28 -47.36 -7.84 -43.55
CA LEU A 28 -46.64 -8.62 -42.57
C LEU A 28 -45.15 -8.26 -42.69
N LEU A 29 -44.70 -7.25 -41.93
CA LEU A 29 -43.27 -7.07 -41.62
C LEU A 29 -42.96 -8.06 -40.51
N GLY A 30 -42.28 -9.15 -40.88
CA GLY A 30 -41.63 -10.04 -39.91
C GLY A 30 -40.63 -9.26 -39.09
N CYS A 31 -40.89 -9.10 -37.80
CA CYS A 31 -39.83 -8.77 -36.82
C CYS A 31 -38.85 -9.94 -36.83
N GLN A 32 -37.74 -9.80 -37.58
CA GLN A 32 -36.54 -10.53 -37.23
C GLN A 32 -36.04 -9.96 -35.91
N GLU A 33 -36.25 -10.69 -34.83
CA GLU A 33 -35.46 -10.54 -33.61
C GLU A 33 -34.01 -10.81 -34.05
N THR A 34 -33.24 -9.75 -34.23
CA THR A 34 -31.79 -9.84 -34.22
C THR A 34 -31.42 -10.30 -32.84
N GLU A 35 -31.16 -11.59 -32.66
CA GLU A 35 -30.41 -12.09 -31.53
C GLU A 35 -29.11 -11.26 -31.48
N ALA A 36 -29.06 -10.30 -30.56
CA ALA A 36 -27.81 -9.68 -30.21
C ALA A 36 -26.93 -10.82 -29.69
N HIS A 37 -26.01 -11.28 -30.51
CA HIS A 37 -24.93 -12.13 -30.06
C HIS A 37 -24.28 -11.39 -28.88
N LYS A 38 -24.57 -11.85 -27.66
CA LYS A 38 -23.76 -11.49 -26.51
C LYS A 38 -22.35 -11.95 -26.84
N VAL A 39 -21.51 -11.03 -27.29
CA VAL A 39 -20.08 -11.27 -27.38
C VAL A 39 -19.66 -11.59 -25.95
N GLN A 40 -19.42 -12.85 -25.67
CA GLN A 40 -18.94 -13.30 -24.37
C GLN A 40 -17.56 -12.67 -24.21
N ALA A 41 -17.42 -11.77 -23.23
CA ALA A 41 -16.17 -11.11 -22.97
C ALA A 41 -15.11 -12.19 -22.71
N THR A 42 -14.07 -12.22 -23.54
CA THR A 42 -12.98 -13.18 -23.37
C THR A 42 -12.13 -12.77 -22.17
N THR A 43 -11.83 -13.73 -21.31
CA THR A 43 -10.88 -13.53 -20.21
C THR A 43 -9.51 -13.18 -20.78
N PRO A 44 -8.89 -12.06 -20.39
CA PRO A 44 -7.53 -11.75 -20.81
C PRO A 44 -6.55 -12.83 -20.35
N ASP A 45 -5.49 -13.03 -21.11
CA ASP A 45 -4.41 -13.93 -20.70
C ASP A 45 -3.49 -13.24 -19.69
N PHE A 46 -3.74 -13.46 -18.41
CA PHE A 46 -2.92 -12.97 -17.30
C PHE A 46 -1.72 -13.88 -16.96
N GLY A 47 -1.50 -14.96 -17.70
CA GLY A 47 -0.45 -15.95 -17.42
C GLY A 47 -0.84 -16.96 -16.34
N GLN A 48 0.05 -17.95 -16.13
CA GLN A 48 -0.23 -19.12 -15.28
C GLN A 48 -0.26 -18.84 -13.77
N ASN A 49 0.33 -17.74 -13.33
CA ASN A 49 0.43 -17.37 -11.90
C ASN A 49 -0.76 -16.52 -11.43
N VAL A 50 -1.73 -16.27 -12.30
CA VAL A 50 -3.02 -15.67 -11.95
C VAL A 50 -4.07 -16.76 -11.91
N ILE A 51 -4.60 -17.03 -10.73
CA ILE A 51 -5.62 -18.03 -10.46
C ILE A 51 -6.96 -17.32 -10.38
N ILE A 52 -7.86 -17.57 -11.33
CA ILE A 52 -9.20 -16.98 -11.33
C ILE A 52 -10.17 -18.02 -10.77
N LEU A 53 -10.87 -17.67 -9.69
CA LEU A 53 -11.87 -18.49 -9.04
C LEU A 53 -13.27 -18.00 -9.39
N ASP A 54 -14.14 -18.94 -9.70
CA ASP A 54 -15.53 -18.69 -10.05
C ASP A 54 -16.43 -19.33 -8.99
N PRO A 55 -17.48 -18.67 -8.48
CA PRO A 55 -18.33 -19.24 -7.45
C PRO A 55 -19.11 -20.49 -7.89
N GLY A 56 -19.17 -20.78 -9.18
CA GLY A 56 -19.72 -22.01 -9.73
C GLY A 56 -18.78 -23.23 -9.67
N MET A 57 -17.50 -23.04 -9.29
CA MET A 57 -16.56 -24.14 -9.11
C MET A 57 -16.87 -24.92 -7.83
N PRO A 58 -16.64 -26.25 -7.78
CA PRO A 58 -16.77 -27.01 -6.54
C PRO A 58 -15.87 -26.44 -5.43
N SER A 59 -16.43 -26.24 -4.24
CA SER A 59 -15.70 -25.66 -3.10
C SER A 59 -14.45 -26.47 -2.72
N ASP A 60 -14.53 -27.79 -2.82
CA ASP A 60 -13.39 -28.67 -2.53
C ASP A 60 -12.23 -28.48 -3.52
N ASP A 61 -12.54 -28.24 -4.81
CA ASP A 61 -11.52 -27.98 -5.85
C ASP A 61 -10.85 -26.63 -5.59
N ILE A 62 -11.63 -25.62 -5.18
CA ILE A 62 -11.11 -24.31 -4.78
C ILE A 62 -10.21 -24.48 -3.57
N GLN A 63 -10.67 -25.17 -2.52
CA GLN A 63 -9.90 -25.38 -1.30
C GLN A 63 -8.57 -26.11 -1.58
N GLN A 64 -8.59 -27.16 -2.39
CA GLN A 64 -7.38 -27.90 -2.75
C GLN A 64 -6.35 -27.01 -3.46
N LYS A 65 -6.80 -26.11 -4.37
CA LYS A 65 -5.90 -25.16 -5.04
C LYS A 65 -5.28 -24.19 -4.04
N LEU A 66 -6.08 -23.62 -3.15
CA LEU A 66 -5.63 -22.67 -2.12
C LEU A 66 -4.66 -23.31 -1.13
N ASP A 67 -4.95 -24.53 -0.67
CA ASP A 67 -4.09 -25.26 0.25
C ASP A 67 -2.74 -25.64 -0.41
N THR A 68 -2.77 -26.02 -1.68
CA THR A 68 -1.55 -26.32 -2.44
C THR A 68 -0.68 -25.08 -2.59
N LEU A 69 -1.29 -23.95 -2.92
CA LEU A 69 -0.60 -22.66 -3.03
C LEU A 69 -0.02 -22.23 -1.67
N PHE A 70 -0.82 -22.30 -0.61
CA PHE A 70 -0.34 -21.98 0.74
C PHE A 70 0.86 -22.83 1.14
N LYS A 71 0.79 -24.15 0.96
CA LYS A 71 1.89 -25.06 1.28
C LYS A 71 3.19 -24.71 0.56
N GLN A 72 3.10 -24.18 -0.66
CA GLN A 72 4.26 -23.71 -1.41
C GLN A 72 4.79 -22.37 -0.87
N GLN A 73 3.90 -21.47 -0.44
CA GLN A 73 4.20 -20.08 -0.14
C GLN A 73 4.32 -19.79 1.37
N GLU A 74 4.01 -20.73 2.26
CA GLU A 74 3.99 -20.49 3.71
C GLU A 74 5.29 -19.93 4.26
N SER A 75 6.43 -20.50 3.86
CA SER A 75 7.78 -20.08 4.30
C SER A 75 8.64 -19.52 3.16
N ASN A 76 8.03 -19.18 2.02
CA ASN A 76 8.72 -18.76 0.80
C ASN A 76 9.12 -17.28 0.81
N GLN A 77 9.76 -16.81 1.90
CA GLN A 77 10.06 -15.40 2.14
C GLN A 77 10.90 -14.75 1.05
N PHE A 78 11.82 -15.49 0.43
CA PHE A 78 12.75 -14.99 -0.59
C PHE A 78 12.68 -15.76 -1.92
N GLY A 79 11.68 -16.61 -2.09
CA GLY A 79 11.52 -17.37 -3.33
C GLY A 79 11.11 -16.52 -4.53
N PRO A 80 11.26 -17.08 -5.74
CA PRO A 80 10.94 -16.37 -6.98
C PRO A 80 9.46 -16.36 -7.33
N GLU A 81 8.64 -17.18 -6.69
CA GLU A 81 7.24 -17.36 -7.06
C GLU A 81 6.38 -16.19 -6.59
N ARG A 82 5.46 -15.78 -7.44
CA ARG A 82 4.48 -14.72 -7.22
C ARG A 82 3.13 -15.18 -7.73
N TYR A 83 2.05 -14.95 -6.97
CA TYR A 83 0.71 -15.38 -7.34
C TYR A 83 -0.34 -14.30 -7.05
N ALA A 84 -1.34 -14.22 -7.92
CA ALA A 84 -2.57 -13.49 -7.66
C ALA A 84 -3.76 -14.44 -7.76
N VAL A 85 -4.59 -14.48 -6.72
CA VAL A 85 -5.84 -15.24 -6.67
C VAL A 85 -6.98 -14.24 -6.78
N LEU A 86 -7.70 -14.30 -7.89
CA LEU A 86 -8.77 -13.37 -8.25
C LEU A 86 -10.12 -14.07 -8.11
N PHE A 87 -10.98 -13.52 -7.29
CA PHE A 87 -12.32 -14.04 -7.02
C PHE A 87 -13.36 -13.28 -7.84
N LYS A 88 -14.07 -13.96 -8.74
CA LYS A 88 -15.25 -13.37 -9.39
C LYS A 88 -16.35 -13.07 -8.37
N PRO A 89 -17.24 -12.11 -8.65
CA PRO A 89 -18.37 -11.83 -7.77
C PRO A 89 -19.18 -13.08 -7.41
N GLY A 90 -19.49 -13.25 -6.12
CA GLY A 90 -20.26 -14.36 -5.58
C GLY A 90 -19.83 -14.79 -4.19
N VAL A 91 -20.35 -15.93 -3.73
CA VAL A 91 -20.14 -16.47 -2.39
C VAL A 91 -19.23 -17.69 -2.47
N TYR A 92 -18.21 -17.73 -1.60
CA TYR A 92 -17.24 -18.82 -1.50
C TYR A 92 -17.22 -19.36 -0.07
N HIS A 93 -17.22 -20.69 0.08
CA HIS A 93 -17.22 -21.38 1.37
C HIS A 93 -15.86 -22.02 1.63
N ASN A 94 -14.84 -21.19 1.72
CA ASN A 94 -13.44 -21.64 1.82
C ASN A 94 -12.73 -20.94 2.97
N LYS A 95 -11.86 -21.67 3.68
CA LYS A 95 -10.91 -21.10 4.62
C LYS A 95 -9.56 -20.96 3.96
N ILE A 96 -9.07 -19.72 3.89
CA ILE A 96 -7.86 -19.39 3.14
C ILE A 96 -6.72 -19.08 4.11
N LYS A 97 -5.64 -19.84 4.00
CA LYS A 97 -4.35 -19.51 4.59
C LYS A 97 -3.52 -18.77 3.55
N LEU A 98 -2.87 -17.69 3.95
CA LEU A 98 -2.15 -16.83 3.02
C LEU A 98 -0.65 -16.83 3.32
N GLY A 99 0.14 -17.25 2.34
CA GLY A 99 1.61 -17.28 2.39
C GLY A 99 2.24 -16.07 1.70
N PHE A 100 3.57 -16.10 1.56
CA PHE A 100 4.37 -15.06 0.91
C PHE A 100 4.01 -14.87 -0.57
N TYR A 101 4.19 -13.66 -1.08
CA TYR A 101 4.00 -13.26 -2.48
C TYR A 101 2.66 -13.72 -3.08
N THR A 102 1.64 -13.75 -2.25
CA THR A 102 0.29 -14.12 -2.66
C THR A 102 -0.66 -12.94 -2.40
N GLN A 103 -1.33 -12.50 -3.45
CA GLN A 103 -2.40 -11.51 -3.41
C GLN A 103 -3.74 -12.21 -3.53
N LEU A 104 -4.70 -11.89 -2.65
CA LEU A 104 -6.12 -12.21 -2.84
C LEU A 104 -6.84 -10.93 -3.25
N SER A 105 -7.65 -10.99 -4.31
CA SER A 105 -8.41 -9.84 -4.76
C SER A 105 -9.80 -10.23 -5.25
N GLY A 106 -10.81 -9.50 -4.77
CA GLY A 106 -12.16 -9.57 -5.32
C GLY A 106 -12.27 -8.77 -6.61
N LEU A 107 -12.91 -9.34 -7.63
CA LEU A 107 -13.16 -8.71 -8.93
C LEU A 107 -14.51 -7.97 -8.99
N GLY A 108 -15.19 -7.79 -7.88
CA GLY A 108 -16.38 -6.95 -7.78
C GLY A 108 -16.05 -5.46 -7.78
N GLN A 109 -17.04 -4.61 -7.97
CA GLN A 109 -16.89 -3.16 -7.79
C GLN A 109 -16.81 -2.79 -6.31
N TYR A 110 -17.51 -3.54 -5.46
CA TYR A 110 -17.58 -3.34 -4.02
C TYR A 110 -17.04 -4.57 -3.28
N PRO A 111 -16.49 -4.41 -2.07
CA PRO A 111 -16.01 -5.56 -1.27
C PRO A 111 -17.08 -6.65 -1.08
N ASP A 112 -18.32 -6.27 -0.89
CA ASP A 112 -19.41 -7.22 -0.65
C ASP A 112 -19.90 -7.98 -1.89
N ASP A 113 -19.41 -7.64 -3.08
CA ASP A 113 -19.66 -8.42 -4.28
C ASP A 113 -18.94 -9.79 -4.24
N VAL A 114 -17.89 -9.92 -3.43
CA VAL A 114 -17.15 -11.16 -3.22
C VAL A 114 -17.16 -11.51 -1.73
N MET A 115 -17.91 -12.54 -1.36
CA MET A 115 -18.10 -12.93 0.03
C MET A 115 -17.39 -14.25 0.33
N LEU A 116 -16.36 -14.21 1.19
CA LEU A 116 -15.67 -15.39 1.72
C LEU A 116 -16.30 -15.80 3.06
N GLN A 117 -17.03 -16.91 3.05
CA GLN A 117 -17.55 -17.58 4.25
C GLN A 117 -16.60 -18.71 4.62
N GLY A 118 -15.91 -18.59 5.76
CA GLY A 118 -14.85 -19.50 6.18
C GLY A 118 -13.66 -18.75 6.77
N GLY A 119 -13.20 -17.72 6.09
CA GLY A 119 -12.21 -16.80 6.63
C GLY A 119 -10.90 -16.72 5.88
N ILE A 120 -10.10 -15.72 6.23
CA ILE A 120 -8.70 -15.58 5.82
C ILE A 120 -7.84 -15.62 7.08
N GLU A 121 -6.73 -16.35 7.02
CA GLU A 121 -5.85 -16.56 8.16
C GLU A 121 -4.38 -16.39 7.74
N VAL A 122 -3.66 -15.53 8.45
CA VAL A 122 -2.20 -15.45 8.41
C VAL A 122 -1.67 -15.74 9.80
N LYS A 123 -0.88 -16.82 9.91
CA LYS A 123 -0.17 -17.23 11.11
C LYS A 123 1.34 -17.21 10.88
N ALA A 124 2.09 -17.28 11.96
CA ALA A 124 3.54 -17.33 11.95
C ALA A 124 4.09 -18.70 12.42
N THR A 125 3.30 -19.76 12.26
CA THR A 125 3.70 -21.12 12.66
C THR A 125 5.00 -21.59 12.01
N TRP A 126 5.31 -21.12 10.81
CA TRP A 126 6.57 -21.40 10.11
C TRP A 126 7.79 -20.79 10.81
N HIS A 127 7.60 -19.80 11.69
CA HIS A 127 8.64 -19.03 12.39
C HIS A 127 8.33 -18.92 13.90
N GLU A 128 7.92 -20.04 14.51
CA GLU A 128 7.69 -20.17 15.95
C GLU A 128 6.73 -19.12 16.53
N GLU A 129 5.65 -18.79 15.79
CA GLU A 129 4.63 -17.78 16.12
C GLU A 129 5.12 -16.32 16.08
N ASP A 130 6.38 -16.06 15.72
CA ASP A 130 6.94 -14.73 15.51
C ASP A 130 6.61 -14.23 14.10
N ALA A 131 5.73 -13.24 14.00
CA ALA A 131 5.27 -12.68 12.74
C ALA A 131 6.11 -11.50 12.25
N THR A 132 7.25 -11.18 12.90
CA THR A 132 8.11 -10.05 12.48
C THR A 132 8.68 -10.21 11.08
N GLN A 133 8.63 -11.41 10.49
CA GLN A 133 9.03 -11.69 9.12
C GLN A 133 7.87 -12.06 8.18
N ASN A 134 6.61 -11.89 8.59
CA ASN A 134 5.43 -12.19 7.77
C ASN A 134 5.12 -11.06 6.77
N PHE A 135 5.98 -10.88 5.78
CA PHE A 135 5.92 -9.86 4.72
C PHE A 135 5.20 -10.31 3.43
N TRP A 136 5.18 -9.47 2.42
CA TRP A 136 4.93 -9.76 1.02
C TRP A 136 3.63 -10.52 0.74
N ARG A 137 2.51 -9.99 1.20
CA ARG A 137 1.16 -10.53 0.90
C ARG A 137 0.14 -9.41 0.89
N SER A 138 -1.01 -9.61 0.27
CA SER A 138 -2.07 -8.59 0.29
C SER A 138 -3.45 -9.20 0.13
N VAL A 139 -4.44 -8.51 0.70
CA VAL A 139 -5.87 -8.81 0.47
C VAL A 139 -6.57 -7.52 0.13
N GLU A 140 -7.35 -7.54 -0.95
CA GLU A 140 -8.09 -6.36 -1.36
C GLU A 140 -9.47 -6.67 -1.96
N ASN A 141 -10.38 -5.73 -1.77
CA ASN A 141 -11.69 -5.65 -2.42
C ASN A 141 -12.56 -6.92 -2.29
N LEU A 142 -12.73 -7.39 -1.06
CA LEU A 142 -13.61 -8.54 -0.75
C LEU A 142 -14.13 -8.46 0.70
N SER A 143 -15.18 -9.22 1.00
CA SER A 143 -15.69 -9.38 2.36
C SER A 143 -15.40 -10.76 2.93
N VAL A 144 -15.21 -10.80 4.24
CA VAL A 144 -14.82 -12.02 4.98
C VAL A 144 -15.75 -12.23 6.17
N THR A 145 -16.34 -13.40 6.25
CA THR A 145 -17.07 -13.87 7.44
C THR A 145 -16.28 -15.04 8.05
N PRO A 146 -15.47 -14.81 9.10
CA PRO A 146 -14.67 -15.84 9.71
C PRO A 146 -15.52 -16.89 10.45
N ASP A 147 -15.27 -18.18 10.25
CA ASP A 147 -16.04 -19.29 10.87
C ASP A 147 -16.06 -19.23 12.40
N ASN A 148 -14.95 -18.82 13.02
CA ASN A 148 -14.82 -18.67 14.47
C ASN A 148 -15.03 -17.22 14.95
N GLY A 149 -15.57 -16.36 14.10
CA GLY A 149 -15.86 -14.94 14.42
C GLY A 149 -14.64 -14.03 14.44
N THR A 150 -13.43 -14.52 14.16
CA THR A 150 -12.19 -13.71 14.20
C THR A 150 -11.30 -14.02 13.00
N MET A 151 -10.95 -12.99 12.22
CA MET A 151 -9.91 -13.04 11.20
C MET A 151 -8.56 -12.83 11.86
N GLN A 152 -7.64 -13.79 11.71
CA GLN A 152 -6.27 -13.64 12.21
C GLN A 152 -5.36 -13.10 11.10
N TRP A 153 -4.68 -11.99 11.42
CA TRP A 153 -3.81 -11.29 10.48
C TRP A 153 -2.49 -10.94 11.16
N ALA A 154 -1.66 -11.97 11.46
CA ALA A 154 -0.36 -11.83 12.10
C ALA A 154 0.71 -11.53 11.03
N VAL A 155 0.93 -10.25 10.78
CA VAL A 155 1.82 -9.77 9.71
C VAL A 155 2.74 -8.66 10.19
N SER A 156 3.72 -8.34 9.35
CA SER A 156 4.57 -7.18 9.43
C SER A 156 4.47 -6.34 8.15
N GLN A 157 5.49 -5.59 7.79
CA GLN A 157 5.47 -4.64 6.66
C GLN A 157 5.13 -5.32 5.33
N ALA A 158 4.72 -4.54 4.34
CA ALA A 158 4.34 -5.01 2.99
C ALA A 158 3.26 -6.09 2.97
N ALA A 159 2.29 -5.98 3.89
CA ALA A 159 1.15 -6.88 3.99
C ALA A 159 -0.17 -6.09 4.13
N PRO A 160 -0.54 -5.26 3.14
CA PRO A 160 -1.70 -4.40 3.23
C PRO A 160 -3.02 -5.16 3.17
N LEU A 161 -3.99 -4.62 3.92
CA LEU A 161 -5.41 -4.87 3.73
C LEU A 161 -6.05 -3.61 3.15
N ARG A 162 -6.72 -3.73 1.99
CA ARG A 162 -7.40 -2.60 1.34
C ARG A 162 -8.82 -2.96 0.92
N ARG A 163 -9.76 -2.06 1.19
CA ARG A 163 -11.15 -2.24 0.76
C ARG A 163 -11.67 -3.63 1.14
N ILE A 164 -11.51 -4.00 2.41
CA ILE A 164 -12.07 -5.25 2.92
C ILE A 164 -13.22 -4.96 3.88
N HIS A 165 -14.18 -5.88 3.91
CA HIS A 165 -15.23 -5.89 4.91
C HIS A 165 -15.09 -7.13 5.78
N VAL A 166 -14.64 -7.00 7.02
CA VAL A 166 -14.54 -8.11 7.97
C VAL A 166 -15.80 -8.15 8.83
N ARG A 167 -16.64 -9.17 8.60
CA ARG A 167 -17.87 -9.42 9.36
C ARG A 167 -17.56 -10.18 10.64
N GLY A 168 -16.77 -9.57 11.51
CA GLY A 168 -16.31 -10.16 12.76
C GLY A 168 -15.21 -9.35 13.41
N ASN A 169 -14.44 -10.01 14.26
CA ASN A 169 -13.25 -9.44 14.90
C ASN A 169 -11.99 -9.63 14.03
N MET A 170 -10.94 -8.88 14.38
CA MET A 170 -9.58 -9.13 13.87
C MET A 170 -8.60 -9.28 15.03
N LEU A 171 -7.62 -10.17 14.87
CA LEU A 171 -6.47 -10.35 15.75
C LEU A 171 -5.19 -10.18 14.92
N LEU A 172 -4.31 -9.28 15.35
CA LEU A 172 -3.13 -8.87 14.56
C LEU A 172 -1.83 -9.53 15.02
N ASP A 173 -1.89 -10.55 15.86
CA ASP A 173 -0.74 -11.34 16.27
C ASP A 173 -1.01 -12.85 16.15
N ASP A 174 0.00 -13.70 16.44
CA ASP A 174 -0.14 -15.14 16.55
C ASP A 174 0.30 -15.59 17.95
N ASN A 175 -0.68 -15.99 18.78
CA ASN A 175 -0.48 -16.50 20.15
C ASN A 175 0.42 -15.62 21.06
N GLY A 176 0.46 -14.31 20.83
CA GLY A 176 1.32 -13.40 21.57
C GLY A 176 2.77 -13.32 21.06
N GLY A 177 3.09 -13.96 19.94
CA GLY A 177 4.36 -13.76 19.23
C GLY A 177 4.44 -12.35 18.63
N TRP A 178 5.65 -11.83 18.44
CA TRP A 178 5.86 -10.46 17.98
C TRP A 178 5.38 -10.22 16.53
N SER A 179 4.99 -8.98 16.25
CA SER A 179 4.63 -8.49 14.92
C SER A 179 5.09 -7.04 14.79
N SER A 180 5.76 -6.70 13.69
CA SER A 180 6.51 -5.43 13.60
C SER A 180 5.79 -4.32 12.83
N GLY A 181 4.50 -4.47 12.52
CA GLY A 181 3.71 -3.39 11.92
C GLY A 181 2.92 -3.83 10.71
N GLY A 182 1.93 -3.04 10.35
CA GLY A 182 1.09 -3.32 9.19
C GLY A 182 0.23 -2.13 8.82
N PHE A 183 -0.64 -2.37 7.86
CA PHE A 183 -1.43 -1.35 7.21
C PHE A 183 -2.82 -1.84 6.85
N ILE A 184 -3.82 -1.03 7.16
CA ILE A 184 -5.20 -1.24 6.73
C ILE A 184 -5.78 0.08 6.21
N ALA A 185 -6.44 0.05 5.06
CA ALA A 185 -7.06 1.22 4.48
C ALA A 185 -8.40 0.92 3.82
N ASP A 186 -9.28 1.93 3.79
CA ASP A 186 -10.57 1.91 3.11
C ASP A 186 -11.42 0.67 3.45
N SER A 187 -11.41 0.26 4.72
CA SER A 187 -11.93 -1.02 5.19
C SER A 187 -12.96 -0.88 6.29
N LEU A 188 -13.93 -1.80 6.32
CA LEU A 188 -14.97 -1.89 7.34
C LEU A 188 -14.73 -3.13 8.19
N ILE A 189 -14.60 -2.95 9.50
CA ILE A 189 -14.49 -4.04 10.47
C ILE A 189 -15.67 -3.92 11.44
N ASP A 190 -16.60 -4.88 11.37
CA ASP A 190 -17.86 -4.81 12.12
C ASP A 190 -17.68 -4.84 13.64
N GLN A 191 -16.65 -5.54 14.13
CA GLN A 191 -16.43 -5.71 15.56
C GLN A 191 -15.06 -5.15 15.98
N GLN A 192 -14.34 -5.81 16.84
CA GLN A 192 -13.13 -5.32 17.44
C GLN A 192 -11.89 -5.73 16.64
N ILE A 193 -10.95 -4.80 16.49
CA ILE A 193 -9.56 -5.11 16.17
C ILE A 193 -8.77 -5.18 17.49
N ASN A 194 -8.13 -6.31 17.73
CA ASN A 194 -7.16 -6.49 18.80
C ASN A 194 -5.76 -6.47 18.17
N SER A 195 -4.96 -5.42 18.49
CA SER A 195 -3.60 -5.32 17.95
C SER A 195 -2.63 -6.35 18.51
N GLY A 196 -2.98 -6.97 19.66
CA GLY A 196 -2.09 -7.94 20.32
C GLY A 196 -0.71 -7.36 20.57
N THR A 197 0.29 -8.02 20.05
CA THR A 197 1.71 -7.66 20.18
C THR A 197 2.24 -6.76 19.06
N GLN A 198 1.39 -6.28 18.15
CA GLN A 198 1.82 -5.36 17.09
C GLN A 198 2.59 -4.18 17.68
N GLN A 199 3.80 -3.98 17.18
CA GLN A 199 4.70 -2.90 17.63
C GLN A 199 4.19 -1.53 17.18
N GLN A 200 3.72 -1.45 15.95
CA GLN A 200 3.15 -0.26 15.33
C GLN A 200 2.10 -0.64 14.27
N TRP A 201 1.20 0.28 13.96
CA TRP A 201 0.15 0.03 12.95
C TRP A 201 -0.43 1.32 12.40
N LEU A 202 -0.69 1.36 11.09
CA LEU A 202 -1.47 2.42 10.46
C LEU A 202 -2.85 1.92 10.02
N THR A 203 -3.88 2.61 10.47
CA THR A 203 -5.25 2.50 9.92
C THR A 203 -5.63 3.82 9.25
N ARG A 204 -6.04 3.77 7.99
CA ARG A 204 -6.41 4.96 7.21
C ARG A 204 -7.78 4.78 6.55
N ASN A 205 -8.62 5.83 6.56
CA ASN A 205 -9.93 5.86 5.88
C ASN A 205 -10.75 4.57 6.09
N SER A 206 -10.90 4.15 7.33
CA SER A 206 -11.62 2.92 7.68
C SER A 206 -12.72 3.19 8.69
N THR A 207 -13.64 2.26 8.84
CA THR A 207 -14.68 2.28 9.87
C THR A 207 -14.51 1.05 10.75
N LEU A 208 -14.34 1.25 12.06
CA LEU A 208 -14.07 0.20 13.03
C LEU A 208 -15.27 0.04 13.99
N GLY A 209 -15.55 -1.20 14.42
CA GLY A 209 -16.38 -1.41 15.59
C GLY A 209 -15.69 -0.91 16.86
N SER A 210 -14.46 -1.32 17.07
CA SER A 210 -13.58 -0.81 18.13
C SER A 210 -12.13 -1.23 17.92
N TRP A 211 -11.21 -0.65 18.72
CA TRP A 211 -9.78 -1.02 18.75
C TRP A 211 -9.34 -1.28 20.18
N THR A 212 -8.48 -2.27 20.39
CA THR A 212 -7.88 -2.55 21.71
C THR A 212 -6.40 -2.92 21.56
N ASN A 213 -5.66 -2.72 22.64
CA ASN A 213 -4.21 -2.90 22.78
C ASN A 213 -3.36 -1.93 21.95
N ALA A 214 -2.13 -1.78 22.35
CA ALA A 214 -1.10 -1.01 21.68
C ALA A 214 0.26 -1.29 22.32
N ASN A 215 1.34 -1.29 21.52
CA ASN A 215 2.69 -1.31 22.07
C ASN A 215 3.35 0.07 21.97
N TRP A 216 3.76 0.50 20.76
CA TRP A 216 4.60 1.69 20.66
C TRP A 216 4.00 2.82 19.84
N ASN A 217 3.34 2.52 18.71
CA ASN A 217 2.87 3.55 17.78
C ASN A 217 1.66 3.06 16.96
N MET A 218 0.45 3.41 17.39
CA MET A 218 -0.79 3.07 16.66
C MET A 218 -1.41 4.35 16.11
N VAL A 219 -1.47 4.47 14.78
CA VAL A 219 -1.89 5.70 14.09
C VAL A 219 -3.19 5.48 13.31
N PHE A 220 -4.10 6.42 13.44
CA PHE A 220 -5.43 6.40 12.83
C PHE A 220 -5.63 7.71 12.08
N VAL A 221 -5.81 7.65 10.75
CA VAL A 221 -5.97 8.83 9.89
C VAL A 221 -7.29 8.73 9.14
N GLY A 222 -8.21 9.65 9.39
CA GLY A 222 -9.53 9.63 8.76
C GLY A 222 -10.34 8.37 9.10
N VAL A 223 -10.30 7.91 10.35
CA VAL A 223 -10.94 6.66 10.79
C VAL A 223 -12.20 6.95 11.59
N ASN A 224 -13.32 6.35 11.19
CA ASN A 224 -14.54 6.34 12.00
C ASN A 224 -14.40 5.38 13.18
N ASN A 225 -14.80 5.81 14.37
CA ASN A 225 -14.66 5.07 15.62
C ASN A 225 -13.18 4.73 15.98
N ALA A 226 -12.25 5.62 15.63
CA ALA A 226 -10.89 5.54 16.13
C ALA A 226 -10.86 5.53 17.67
N PRO A 227 -9.88 4.86 18.31
CA PRO A 227 -9.78 4.86 19.76
C PRO A 227 -9.48 6.27 20.32
N ASN A 228 -9.83 6.50 21.59
CA ASN A 228 -9.50 7.77 22.25
C ASN A 228 -7.98 7.93 22.40
N ALA A 229 -7.44 9.05 21.92
CA ALA A 229 -6.00 9.39 21.94
C ALA A 229 -5.64 10.49 22.96
N GLU A 230 -6.58 10.96 23.79
CA GLU A 230 -6.36 12.08 24.74
C GLU A 230 -5.26 11.79 25.77
N HIS A 231 -4.96 10.52 26.03
CA HIS A 231 -4.00 10.09 27.05
C HIS A 231 -2.66 9.64 26.48
N TRP A 232 -2.33 10.03 25.21
CA TRP A 232 -1.00 9.72 24.68
C TRP A 232 0.09 10.12 25.68
N PRO A 233 1.08 9.30 25.96
CA PRO A 233 1.45 8.05 25.29
C PRO A 233 0.89 6.76 25.94
N ASN A 234 -0.09 6.80 26.79
CA ASN A 234 -0.65 5.65 27.48
C ASN A 234 -2.19 5.64 27.37
N PRO A 235 -2.75 4.95 26.33
CA PRO A 235 -2.10 4.20 25.27
C PRO A 235 -1.47 5.09 24.18
N PRO A 236 -0.50 4.58 23.40
CA PRO A 236 0.18 5.34 22.33
C PRO A 236 -0.66 5.41 21.06
N TYR A 237 -1.88 5.90 21.16
CA TYR A 237 -2.78 6.14 20.05
C TYR A 237 -2.60 7.54 19.49
N THR A 238 -2.42 7.63 18.18
CA THR A 238 -2.35 8.89 17.43
C THR A 238 -3.53 8.96 16.48
N VAL A 239 -4.38 9.98 16.63
CA VAL A 239 -5.57 10.15 15.78
C VAL A 239 -5.48 11.46 15.01
N VAL A 240 -5.63 11.37 13.69
CA VAL A 240 -5.83 12.49 12.77
C VAL A 240 -7.24 12.38 12.23
N GLU A 241 -8.10 13.34 12.53
CA GLU A 241 -9.53 13.26 12.32
C GLU A 241 -9.90 13.00 10.85
N GLN A 242 -9.24 13.70 9.93
CA GLN A 242 -9.50 13.59 8.49
C GLN A 242 -8.21 13.32 7.73
N THR A 243 -8.31 12.54 6.65
CA THR A 243 -7.23 12.36 5.68
C THR A 243 -7.19 13.59 4.77
N PRO A 244 -6.12 14.40 4.79
CA PRO A 244 -6.09 15.69 4.09
C PRO A 244 -6.27 15.59 2.58
N VAL A 245 -5.55 14.69 1.94
CA VAL A 245 -5.63 14.43 0.49
C VAL A 245 -5.34 12.96 0.22
N MET A 246 -6.20 12.30 -0.55
CA MET A 246 -6.03 10.88 -0.86
C MET A 246 -6.69 10.50 -2.18
N ARG A 247 -6.07 9.58 -2.88
CA ARG A 247 -6.66 8.75 -3.94
C ARG A 247 -6.42 7.30 -3.57
N GLU A 248 -7.48 6.48 -3.56
CA GLU A 248 -7.32 5.05 -3.30
C GLU A 248 -6.65 4.34 -4.49
N LYS A 249 -6.04 3.19 -4.20
CA LYS A 249 -5.30 2.40 -5.21
C LYS A 249 -6.25 1.92 -6.31
N PRO A 250 -5.91 2.04 -7.60
CA PRO A 250 -6.64 1.37 -8.68
C PRO A 250 -6.62 -0.14 -8.51
N PHE A 251 -7.69 -0.82 -8.92
CA PHE A 251 -7.82 -2.27 -8.80
C PHE A 251 -8.61 -2.89 -9.96
N LEU A 252 -8.34 -4.17 -10.22
CA LEU A 252 -8.98 -4.92 -11.30
C LEU A 252 -10.41 -5.31 -10.92
N THR A 253 -11.35 -5.15 -11.84
CA THR A 253 -12.76 -5.51 -11.68
C THR A 253 -13.32 -6.22 -12.90
N ILE A 254 -14.50 -6.82 -12.76
CA ILE A 254 -15.32 -7.34 -13.85
C ILE A 254 -16.66 -6.62 -13.81
N ASN A 255 -17.05 -6.00 -14.92
CA ASN A 255 -18.34 -5.34 -15.02
C ASN A 255 -19.50 -6.33 -15.22
N GLN A 256 -20.74 -5.83 -15.22
CA GLN A 256 -21.94 -6.66 -15.37
C GLN A 256 -22.01 -7.46 -16.67
N ALA A 257 -21.28 -7.05 -17.72
CA ALA A 257 -21.17 -7.78 -18.97
C ALA A 257 -20.09 -8.88 -18.96
N GLY A 258 -19.35 -9.01 -17.84
CA GLY A 258 -18.24 -9.95 -17.70
C GLY A 258 -16.91 -9.46 -18.28
N ALA A 259 -16.82 -8.19 -18.71
CA ALA A 259 -15.58 -7.60 -19.21
C ALA A 259 -14.69 -7.12 -18.06
N TYR A 260 -13.39 -7.34 -18.20
CA TYR A 260 -12.40 -6.87 -17.24
C TYR A 260 -12.12 -5.37 -17.43
N GLU A 261 -12.03 -4.68 -16.32
CA GLU A 261 -11.76 -3.24 -16.24
C GLU A 261 -10.83 -2.96 -15.07
N VAL A 262 -10.17 -1.82 -15.09
CA VAL A 262 -9.46 -1.28 -13.91
C VAL A 262 -10.27 -0.11 -13.38
N PHE A 263 -10.77 -0.25 -12.16
CA PHE A 263 -11.44 0.83 -11.44
C PHE A 263 -10.41 1.80 -10.89
N VAL A 264 -10.61 3.09 -11.13
CA VAL A 264 -9.70 4.17 -10.77
C VAL A 264 -10.43 5.14 -9.85
N PRO A 265 -10.18 5.07 -8.54
CA PRO A 265 -10.81 5.98 -7.59
C PRO A 265 -10.41 7.44 -7.82
N ALA A 266 -11.33 8.35 -7.54
CA ALA A 266 -11.12 9.78 -7.63
C ALA A 266 -10.14 10.30 -6.55
N LEU A 267 -9.65 11.54 -6.73
CA LEU A 267 -8.93 12.28 -5.71
C LEU A 267 -9.92 12.90 -4.72
N HIS A 268 -9.70 12.69 -3.44
CA HIS A 268 -10.50 13.23 -2.35
C HIS A 268 -9.66 14.07 -1.39
N THR A 269 -10.31 14.99 -0.70
CA THR A 269 -9.71 15.82 0.36
C THR A 269 -10.57 15.82 1.60
N ASN A 270 -9.93 15.88 2.78
CA ASN A 270 -10.59 15.94 4.08
C ASN A 270 -11.62 14.81 4.28
N THR A 271 -11.21 13.57 4.00
CA THR A 271 -12.07 12.39 4.06
C THR A 271 -11.97 11.66 5.39
N GLN A 272 -13.04 10.96 5.75
CA GLN A 272 -13.13 10.10 6.93
C GLN A 272 -13.99 8.86 6.61
N GLY A 273 -13.60 7.70 7.14
CA GLY A 273 -14.30 6.44 6.89
C GLY A 273 -14.03 5.88 5.49
N ILE A 274 -14.77 4.84 5.14
CA ILE A 274 -14.63 4.10 3.89
C ILE A 274 -15.18 4.89 2.69
N SER A 275 -14.57 4.70 1.52
CA SER A 275 -14.93 5.44 0.30
C SER A 275 -16.03 4.76 -0.53
N TRP A 276 -16.30 3.48 -0.33
CA TRP A 276 -17.10 2.65 -1.22
C TRP A 276 -18.59 2.48 -0.81
N GLN A 277 -19.04 3.18 0.23
CA GLN A 277 -20.48 3.22 0.58
C GLN A 277 -21.27 4.16 -0.33
N ASP A 278 -20.65 5.21 -0.83
CA ASP A 278 -21.25 6.19 -1.70
C ASP A 278 -20.63 6.17 -3.09
N ALA A 279 -21.44 6.27 -4.13
CA ALA A 279 -20.92 6.40 -5.50
C ALA A 279 -20.34 7.81 -5.70
N HIS A 280 -19.11 7.88 -6.12
CA HIS A 280 -18.45 9.13 -6.46
C HIS A 280 -18.48 9.38 -7.97
N LEU A 281 -19.02 10.53 -8.39
CA LEU A 281 -19.18 10.88 -9.82
C LEU A 281 -17.86 11.02 -10.60
N GLN A 282 -16.74 11.06 -9.90
CA GLN A 282 -15.41 11.22 -10.51
C GLN A 282 -14.60 9.92 -10.58
N ASP A 283 -15.16 8.80 -10.10
CA ASP A 283 -14.56 7.49 -10.26
C ASP A 283 -14.63 7.07 -11.74
N GLU A 284 -13.63 6.38 -12.20
CA GLU A 284 -13.49 5.97 -13.61
C GLU A 284 -13.25 4.45 -13.70
N SER A 285 -13.83 3.81 -14.71
CA SER A 285 -13.51 2.43 -15.08
C SER A 285 -12.87 2.39 -16.45
N LEU A 286 -11.66 1.90 -16.54
CA LEU A 286 -10.90 1.80 -17.78
C LEU A 286 -10.94 0.36 -18.31
N PRO A 287 -11.43 0.14 -19.54
CA PRO A 287 -11.41 -1.18 -20.18
C PRO A 287 -9.99 -1.78 -20.21
N ILE A 288 -9.91 -3.09 -19.97
CA ILE A 288 -8.61 -3.80 -19.89
C ILE A 288 -7.82 -3.75 -21.19
N ASP A 289 -8.45 -3.51 -22.32
CA ASP A 289 -7.78 -3.35 -23.63
C ASP A 289 -6.96 -2.05 -23.71
N GLN A 290 -7.16 -1.09 -22.82
CA GLN A 290 -6.28 0.08 -22.67
C GLN A 290 -4.97 -0.25 -21.94
N PHE A 291 -4.86 -1.44 -21.36
CA PHE A 291 -3.68 -1.91 -20.65
C PHE A 291 -2.85 -2.84 -21.51
N TYR A 292 -1.55 -2.73 -21.39
CA TYR A 292 -0.62 -3.77 -21.82
C TYR A 292 -0.44 -4.75 -20.65
N ILE A 293 -0.82 -5.99 -20.84
CA ILE A 293 -0.68 -7.05 -19.84
C ILE A 293 0.69 -7.68 -20.05
N ALA A 294 1.65 -7.26 -19.24
CA ALA A 294 3.02 -7.75 -19.31
C ALA A 294 3.18 -9.06 -18.54
N LYS A 295 4.04 -9.94 -19.03
CA LYS A 295 4.38 -11.25 -18.45
C LYS A 295 5.89 -11.35 -18.27
N ALA A 296 6.35 -11.61 -17.05
CA ALA A 296 7.78 -11.65 -16.73
C ALA A 296 8.57 -12.69 -17.53
N ALA A 297 7.90 -13.77 -18.00
CA ALA A 297 8.55 -14.82 -18.77
C ALA A 297 8.85 -14.43 -20.23
N THR A 298 8.16 -13.46 -20.80
CA THR A 298 8.23 -13.13 -22.23
C THR A 298 8.52 -11.69 -22.55
N ASP A 299 8.19 -10.77 -21.63
CA ASP A 299 8.35 -9.35 -21.85
C ASP A 299 9.73 -8.84 -21.39
N THR A 300 10.21 -7.86 -22.14
CA THR A 300 11.47 -7.15 -21.89
C THR A 300 11.17 -5.68 -21.60
N ALA A 301 12.17 -4.94 -21.10
CA ALA A 301 12.05 -3.50 -20.96
C ALA A 301 11.66 -2.81 -22.28
N ASP A 302 12.14 -3.31 -23.43
CA ASP A 302 11.80 -2.75 -24.74
C ASP A 302 10.33 -2.98 -25.12
N SER A 303 9.78 -4.19 -24.93
CA SER A 303 8.37 -4.47 -25.25
C SER A 303 7.44 -3.65 -24.37
N ILE A 304 7.73 -3.53 -23.08
CA ILE A 304 6.95 -2.74 -22.13
C ILE A 304 7.03 -1.25 -22.47
N ASN A 305 8.22 -0.71 -22.70
CA ASN A 305 8.40 0.70 -23.08
C ASN A 305 7.71 1.02 -24.42
N ALA A 306 7.74 0.10 -25.38
CA ALA A 306 7.00 0.27 -26.64
C ALA A 306 5.48 0.38 -26.44
N ALA A 307 4.93 -0.36 -25.48
CA ALA A 307 3.51 -0.26 -25.12
C ALA A 307 3.19 1.06 -24.40
N LEU A 308 3.99 1.45 -23.41
CA LEU A 308 3.86 2.73 -22.69
C LEU A 308 3.95 3.91 -23.68
N ASN A 309 4.88 3.89 -24.61
CA ASN A 309 5.04 4.94 -25.64
C ASN A 309 3.83 5.03 -26.59
N LYS A 310 3.11 3.94 -26.82
CA LYS A 310 1.84 3.92 -27.56
C LYS A 310 0.65 4.43 -26.74
N GLY A 311 0.86 4.80 -25.48
CA GLY A 311 -0.17 5.33 -24.58
C GLY A 311 -0.98 4.26 -23.86
N LYS A 312 -0.51 3.01 -23.82
CA LYS A 312 -1.12 1.97 -22.98
C LYS A 312 -0.77 2.22 -21.51
N HIS A 313 -1.70 1.91 -20.63
CA HIS A 313 -1.42 1.63 -19.23
C HIS A 313 -0.69 0.29 -19.12
N LEU A 314 -0.14 -0.03 -17.96
CA LEU A 314 0.62 -1.26 -17.72
C LEU A 314 -0.02 -2.07 -16.59
N LEU A 315 -0.31 -3.35 -16.87
CA LEU A 315 -0.65 -4.34 -15.87
C LEU A 315 0.48 -5.38 -15.83
N LEU A 316 1.23 -5.41 -14.73
CA LEU A 316 2.29 -6.37 -14.50
C LEU A 316 1.68 -7.63 -13.87
N THR A 317 1.75 -8.76 -14.56
CA THR A 317 1.31 -10.04 -13.98
C THR A 317 2.34 -10.57 -12.98
N PRO A 318 1.95 -11.50 -12.07
CA PRO A 318 2.86 -11.99 -11.04
C PRO A 318 4.14 -12.60 -11.61
N GLY A 319 5.30 -12.08 -11.18
CA GLY A 319 6.62 -12.55 -11.62
C GLY A 319 7.72 -11.55 -11.30
N ILE A 320 8.96 -11.91 -11.61
CA ILE A 320 10.15 -11.07 -11.49
C ILE A 320 10.59 -10.62 -12.88
N TYR A 321 10.50 -9.34 -13.15
CA TYR A 321 10.88 -8.69 -14.41
C TYR A 321 12.33 -8.24 -14.34
N LYS A 322 13.22 -8.92 -15.06
CA LYS A 322 14.62 -8.56 -15.16
C LYS A 322 14.82 -7.49 -16.22
N LEU A 323 15.21 -6.29 -15.78
CA LEU A 323 15.25 -5.09 -16.62
C LEU A 323 16.70 -4.69 -16.93
N ASP A 324 17.07 -4.70 -18.19
CA ASP A 324 18.37 -4.23 -18.68
C ASP A 324 18.41 -2.70 -18.92
N LYS A 325 17.26 -2.06 -18.87
CA LYS A 325 17.05 -0.60 -18.93
C LYS A 325 15.79 -0.20 -18.17
N ALA A 326 15.65 1.08 -17.87
CA ALA A 326 14.50 1.61 -17.13
C ALA A 326 13.18 1.45 -17.89
N LEU A 327 12.11 1.13 -17.18
CA LEU A 327 10.76 1.39 -17.66
C LEU A 327 10.50 2.90 -17.58
N GLN A 328 9.97 3.48 -18.66
CA GLN A 328 9.80 4.94 -18.80
C GLN A 328 8.32 5.31 -18.82
N VAL A 329 7.83 5.88 -17.73
CA VAL A 329 6.46 6.40 -17.62
C VAL A 329 6.48 7.89 -17.91
N THR A 330 6.17 8.26 -19.16
CA THR A 330 6.33 9.65 -19.63
C THR A 330 5.02 10.38 -19.88
N ARG A 331 3.88 9.69 -19.79
CA ARG A 331 2.57 10.26 -20.10
C ARG A 331 1.74 10.50 -18.86
N PRO A 332 0.98 11.61 -18.79
CA PRO A 332 0.07 11.86 -17.68
C PRO A 332 -1.00 10.77 -17.60
N ASN A 333 -1.52 10.57 -16.39
CA ASN A 333 -2.56 9.59 -16.07
C ASN A 333 -2.19 8.12 -16.33
N THR A 334 -0.95 7.81 -16.65
CA THR A 334 -0.52 6.42 -16.84
C THR A 334 -0.68 5.65 -15.52
N ILE A 335 -1.27 4.46 -15.61
CA ILE A 335 -1.40 3.52 -14.51
C ILE A 335 -0.40 2.40 -14.72
N VAL A 336 0.37 2.07 -13.69
CA VAL A 336 1.20 0.86 -13.61
C VAL A 336 0.74 0.08 -12.40
N LEU A 337 0.03 -1.00 -12.63
CA LEU A 337 -0.57 -1.85 -11.60
C LEU A 337 0.09 -3.23 -11.61
N GLY A 338 0.66 -3.63 -10.47
CA GLY A 338 1.21 -4.97 -10.25
C GLY A 338 0.19 -5.90 -9.59
N LEU A 339 0.10 -7.13 -10.07
CA LEU A 339 -0.62 -8.23 -9.43
C LEU A 339 0.38 -9.16 -8.74
N GLY A 340 0.00 -9.69 -7.56
CA GLY A 340 0.82 -10.65 -6.83
C GLY A 340 2.18 -10.10 -6.40
N ILE A 341 2.28 -8.79 -6.13
CA ILE A 341 3.53 -8.11 -5.80
C ILE A 341 4.57 -8.30 -6.92
N ALA A 342 4.16 -7.95 -8.16
CA ALA A 342 5.04 -8.01 -9.32
C ALA A 342 6.36 -7.28 -9.03
N THR A 343 7.47 -7.92 -9.34
CA THR A 343 8.80 -7.47 -8.92
C THR A 343 9.60 -6.96 -10.11
N LEU A 344 10.18 -5.75 -10.01
CA LEU A 344 11.05 -5.14 -11.01
C LEU A 344 12.50 -5.19 -10.50
N GLU A 345 13.39 -5.88 -11.22
CA GLU A 345 14.79 -6.05 -10.87
C GLU A 345 15.71 -5.49 -11.98
N PRO A 346 16.42 -4.37 -11.76
CA PRO A 346 17.38 -3.85 -12.71
C PRO A 346 18.66 -4.71 -12.69
N VAL A 347 19.08 -5.26 -13.84
CA VAL A 347 20.21 -6.20 -13.92
C VAL A 347 21.47 -5.61 -14.53
N ALA A 348 21.41 -4.41 -15.09
CA ALA A 348 22.54 -3.77 -15.77
C ALA A 348 23.15 -2.58 -14.99
N GLY A 349 22.69 -2.31 -13.75
CA GLY A 349 23.05 -1.12 -12.97
C GLY A 349 22.22 0.12 -13.38
N ASN A 350 21.16 -0.08 -14.10
CA ASN A 350 20.20 0.94 -14.52
C ASN A 350 19.15 1.19 -13.44
N VAL A 351 18.47 2.33 -13.51
CA VAL A 351 17.24 2.59 -12.77
C VAL A 351 16.17 1.58 -13.24
N ALA A 352 15.37 1.03 -12.33
CA ALA A 352 14.31 0.10 -12.71
C ALA A 352 13.13 0.82 -13.40
N MET A 353 12.72 1.97 -12.86
CA MET A 353 11.64 2.79 -13.45
C MET A 353 11.88 4.28 -13.25
N THR A 354 11.58 5.05 -14.28
CA THR A 354 11.51 6.51 -14.22
C THR A 354 10.09 6.99 -14.52
N VAL A 355 9.60 7.93 -13.73
CA VAL A 355 8.34 8.64 -13.94
C VAL A 355 8.65 10.07 -14.27
N ALA A 356 8.17 10.57 -15.40
CA ALA A 356 8.33 11.96 -15.77
C ALA A 356 7.52 12.89 -14.83
N ASP A 357 7.86 14.16 -14.82
CA ASP A 357 7.17 15.19 -14.04
C ASP A 357 5.84 15.59 -14.73
N VAL A 358 4.85 14.70 -14.64
CA VAL A 358 3.54 14.81 -15.31
C VAL A 358 2.41 14.44 -14.35
N ASP A 359 1.20 14.94 -14.63
CA ASP A 359 0.03 14.75 -13.78
C ASP A 359 -0.42 13.29 -13.71
N GLY A 360 -0.87 12.88 -12.53
CA GLY A 360 -1.81 11.77 -12.32
C GLY A 360 -1.28 10.37 -12.61
N VAL A 361 0.04 10.15 -12.67
CA VAL A 361 0.61 8.79 -12.75
C VAL A 361 0.27 8.02 -11.47
N LYS A 362 -0.10 6.75 -11.61
CA LYS A 362 -0.45 5.88 -10.49
C LYS A 362 0.38 4.61 -10.57
N LEU A 363 1.20 4.37 -9.54
CA LEU A 363 1.96 3.13 -9.36
C LEU A 363 1.36 2.35 -8.19
N GLY A 364 1.02 1.08 -8.39
CA GLY A 364 0.41 0.28 -7.33
C GLY A 364 0.81 -1.19 -7.33
N GLY A 365 1.06 -1.77 -6.13
CA GLY A 365 1.29 -3.21 -5.95
C GLY A 365 2.62 -3.72 -6.51
N ILE A 366 3.70 -2.96 -6.43
CA ILE A 366 4.98 -3.24 -7.10
C ILE A 366 6.11 -3.34 -6.06
N LEU A 367 6.97 -4.35 -6.20
CA LEU A 367 8.24 -4.46 -5.50
C LEU A 367 9.39 -4.08 -6.46
N PHE A 368 10.22 -3.13 -6.05
CA PHE A 368 11.49 -2.81 -6.67
C PHE A 368 12.60 -3.55 -5.92
N ASP A 369 13.27 -4.49 -6.58
CA ASP A 369 14.30 -5.33 -5.98
C ASP A 369 15.67 -5.01 -6.60
N ALA A 370 16.66 -4.67 -5.78
CA ALA A 370 17.96 -4.28 -6.28
C ALA A 370 18.70 -5.47 -6.92
N GLY A 371 19.21 -5.26 -8.12
CA GLY A 371 20.10 -6.22 -8.77
C GLY A 371 21.52 -6.20 -8.20
N GLU A 372 22.36 -7.15 -8.61
CA GLU A 372 23.75 -7.27 -8.16
C GLU A 372 24.59 -6.03 -8.48
N LYS A 373 24.38 -5.43 -9.66
CA LYS A 373 25.10 -4.22 -10.06
C LYS A 373 24.43 -2.99 -9.43
N ASN A 374 25.25 -2.17 -8.76
CA ASN A 374 24.74 -0.93 -8.16
C ASN A 374 24.08 -0.02 -9.18
N CYS A 375 22.90 0.49 -8.85
CA CYS A 375 22.22 1.58 -9.55
C CYS A 375 22.15 2.82 -8.66
N ASP A 376 21.97 4.00 -9.26
CA ASP A 376 21.82 5.24 -8.49
C ASP A 376 20.54 5.26 -7.68
N THR A 377 19.44 4.78 -8.26
CA THR A 377 18.15 4.63 -7.58
C THR A 377 17.31 3.54 -8.26
N LEU A 378 16.45 2.87 -7.49
CA LEU A 378 15.53 1.87 -8.06
C LEU A 378 14.33 2.54 -8.74
N LEU A 379 13.75 3.57 -8.12
CA LEU A 379 12.66 4.38 -8.67
C LEU A 379 13.00 5.87 -8.62
N GLN A 380 12.79 6.57 -9.73
CA GLN A 380 12.88 8.03 -9.80
C GLN A 380 11.56 8.63 -10.26
N VAL A 381 10.99 9.55 -9.46
CA VAL A 381 9.76 10.29 -9.77
C VAL A 381 10.11 11.75 -10.01
N GLY A 382 10.04 12.19 -11.28
CA GLY A 382 10.58 13.46 -11.75
C GLY A 382 12.10 13.39 -12.00
N GLU A 383 12.58 14.03 -13.06
CA GLU A 383 14.02 14.02 -13.42
C GLU A 383 14.86 14.87 -12.46
N ARG A 384 14.29 15.95 -11.92
CA ARG A 384 14.92 16.90 -11.01
C ARG A 384 13.84 17.59 -10.17
N LYS A 385 14.24 18.35 -9.14
CA LYS A 385 13.28 19.14 -8.35
C LYS A 385 12.36 19.92 -9.28
N SER A 386 11.05 19.63 -9.16
CA SER A 386 10.01 20.22 -9.98
C SER A 386 9.72 21.65 -9.58
N ALA A 387 9.25 22.44 -10.55
CA ALA A 387 8.58 23.71 -10.31
C ALA A 387 7.07 23.64 -10.70
N VAL A 388 6.60 22.48 -11.11
CA VAL A 388 5.22 22.23 -11.56
C VAL A 388 4.36 21.81 -10.39
N SER A 389 3.14 22.34 -10.29
CA SER A 389 2.16 21.92 -9.30
C SER A 389 1.29 20.79 -9.88
N HIS A 390 1.24 19.68 -9.18
CA HIS A 390 0.36 18.55 -9.49
C HIS A 390 -0.83 18.42 -8.51
N ALA A 391 -1.16 19.51 -7.78
CA ALA A 391 -2.19 19.50 -6.72
C ALA A 391 -3.56 19.00 -7.19
N GLY A 392 -3.95 19.31 -8.43
CA GLY A 392 -5.25 18.89 -8.98
C GLY A 392 -5.29 17.44 -9.43
N ASN A 393 -4.13 16.81 -9.65
CA ASN A 393 -4.02 15.44 -10.11
C ASN A 393 -2.63 14.86 -9.75
N PRO A 394 -2.38 14.55 -8.47
CA PRO A 394 -1.09 14.12 -7.97
C PRO A 394 -0.66 12.76 -8.53
N ILE A 395 0.67 12.56 -8.59
CA ILE A 395 1.26 11.24 -8.76
C ILE A 395 1.03 10.44 -7.48
N THR A 396 0.65 9.17 -7.58
CA THR A 396 0.40 8.30 -6.42
C THR A 396 1.25 7.04 -6.46
N LEU A 397 1.81 6.66 -5.30
CA LEU A 397 2.56 5.44 -5.05
C LEU A 397 1.82 4.67 -3.95
N GLN A 398 1.17 3.55 -4.29
CA GLN A 398 0.34 2.79 -3.35
C GLN A 398 0.80 1.33 -3.28
N ASP A 399 1.14 0.84 -2.08
CA ASP A 399 1.74 -0.50 -1.92
C ASP A 399 2.98 -0.67 -2.81
N VAL A 400 3.88 0.32 -2.77
CA VAL A 400 5.13 0.30 -3.51
C VAL A 400 6.27 0.01 -2.55
N PHE A 401 6.96 -1.08 -2.81
CA PHE A 401 7.96 -1.62 -1.91
C PHE A 401 9.34 -1.64 -2.57
N PHE A 402 10.38 -1.59 -1.73
CA PHE A 402 11.77 -1.57 -2.18
C PHE A 402 12.60 -2.53 -1.34
N ARG A 403 13.49 -3.29 -1.99
CA ARG A 403 14.37 -4.23 -1.32
C ARG A 403 15.79 -4.15 -1.86
N VAL A 404 16.76 -4.12 -0.95
CA VAL A 404 18.18 -4.14 -1.27
C VAL A 404 18.86 -5.28 -0.50
N GLY A 405 19.09 -6.41 -1.15
CA GLY A 405 19.52 -7.65 -0.49
C GLY A 405 18.37 -8.46 0.09
N GLY A 406 18.64 -9.57 0.74
CA GLY A 406 17.67 -10.50 1.33
C GLY A 406 17.34 -11.68 0.41
N ALA A 407 16.81 -11.47 -0.77
CA ALA A 407 16.57 -12.56 -1.72
C ALA A 407 17.83 -12.96 -2.50
N ALA A 408 18.67 -11.99 -2.82
CA ALA A 408 19.94 -12.16 -3.53
C ALA A 408 20.87 -10.99 -3.18
N VAL A 409 22.08 -11.00 -3.69
CA VAL A 409 22.94 -9.82 -3.64
C VAL A 409 22.26 -8.68 -4.40
N GLY A 410 22.07 -7.54 -3.72
CA GLY A 410 21.46 -6.35 -4.30
C GLY A 410 22.17 -5.09 -3.86
N ASN A 411 22.35 -4.13 -4.78
CA ASN A 411 23.04 -2.87 -4.53
C ASN A 411 22.30 -1.70 -5.19
N ALA A 412 22.05 -0.65 -4.41
CA ALA A 412 21.48 0.60 -4.89
C ALA A 412 21.96 1.75 -4.01
N THR A 413 22.30 2.90 -4.59
CA THR A 413 22.71 4.07 -3.80
C THR A 413 21.51 4.65 -3.04
N HIS A 414 20.35 4.71 -3.69
CA HIS A 414 19.07 5.08 -3.11
C HIS A 414 17.99 4.08 -3.55
N SER A 415 16.99 3.85 -2.74
CA SER A 415 15.84 3.05 -3.20
C SER A 415 14.87 3.91 -4.00
N VAL A 416 14.50 5.11 -3.51
CA VAL A 416 13.58 5.99 -4.23
C VAL A 416 13.95 7.45 -4.09
N ILE A 417 13.85 8.18 -5.21
CA ILE A 417 14.01 9.65 -5.26
C ILE A 417 12.73 10.25 -5.82
N ILE A 418 12.13 11.17 -5.05
CA ILE A 418 10.92 11.91 -5.42
C ILE A 418 11.28 13.38 -5.64
N ASN A 419 11.27 13.80 -6.90
CA ASN A 419 11.58 15.16 -7.32
C ASN A 419 10.34 15.97 -7.70
N SER A 420 9.24 15.29 -8.07
CA SER A 420 7.96 15.92 -8.41
C SER A 420 7.23 16.42 -7.17
N ASN A 421 6.49 17.53 -7.33
CA ASN A 421 5.67 18.09 -6.26
C ASN A 421 4.32 17.33 -6.13
N HIS A 422 3.65 17.47 -4.97
CA HIS A 422 2.31 16.92 -4.69
C HIS A 422 2.22 15.39 -4.89
N VAL A 423 3.30 14.65 -4.68
CA VAL A 423 3.26 13.18 -4.72
C VAL A 423 2.58 12.66 -3.47
N ILE A 424 1.71 11.67 -3.62
CA ILE A 424 1.09 10.95 -2.50
C ILE A 424 1.70 9.55 -2.44
N GLY A 425 2.35 9.23 -1.33
CA GLY A 425 2.78 7.86 -0.99
C GLY A 425 1.81 7.25 0.03
N ASP A 426 1.45 5.98 -0.17
CA ASP A 426 0.50 5.28 0.68
C ASP A 426 0.92 3.82 0.85
N ASN A 427 1.45 3.49 2.02
CA ASN A 427 2.05 2.21 2.36
C ASN A 427 3.29 1.88 1.51
N LEU A 428 4.38 2.54 1.83
CA LEU A 428 5.70 2.28 1.25
C LEU A 428 6.59 1.60 2.29
N TRP A 429 7.19 0.46 1.92
CA TRP A 429 8.26 -0.15 2.69
C TRP A 429 9.56 -0.12 1.88
N VAL A 430 10.55 0.53 2.45
CA VAL A 430 11.87 0.76 1.86
C VAL A 430 12.89 0.06 2.73
N TRP A 431 13.33 -1.12 2.31
CA TRP A 431 14.07 -2.05 3.15
C TRP A 431 15.45 -2.39 2.56
N ARG A 432 16.49 -2.13 3.34
CA ARG A 432 17.78 -2.80 3.16
C ARG A 432 17.72 -4.10 3.95
N GLY A 433 17.88 -5.24 3.28
CA GLY A 433 17.81 -6.55 3.93
C GLY A 433 18.80 -6.69 5.08
N ASP A 434 18.30 -7.10 6.23
CA ASP A 434 19.05 -7.42 7.44
C ASP A 434 19.19 -8.93 7.66
N HIS A 435 18.41 -9.72 6.91
CA HIS A 435 18.48 -11.19 6.90
C HIS A 435 18.24 -11.77 5.50
N GLY A 436 18.54 -13.06 5.31
CA GLY A 436 18.47 -13.73 4.00
C GLY A 436 19.82 -13.83 3.29
N THR A 437 19.83 -13.63 1.97
CA THR A 437 21.02 -13.78 1.12
C THR A 437 21.55 -12.41 0.65
N GLY A 438 22.89 -12.28 0.56
CA GLY A 438 23.50 -11.04 0.06
C GLY A 438 23.39 -9.86 1.01
N ILE A 439 23.31 -10.12 2.30
CA ILE A 439 23.25 -9.12 3.38
C ILE A 439 24.62 -8.92 4.03
N GLY A 440 24.76 -7.82 4.76
CA GLY A 440 25.92 -7.49 5.61
C GLY A 440 26.46 -6.10 5.32
N TRP A 441 27.18 -5.52 6.29
CA TRP A 441 27.68 -4.15 6.23
C TRP A 441 28.43 -3.78 4.95
N ALA A 442 29.15 -4.73 4.35
CA ALA A 442 29.90 -4.53 3.12
C ALA A 442 29.24 -5.13 1.88
N SER A 443 28.11 -5.84 2.01
CA SER A 443 27.52 -6.63 0.93
C SER A 443 26.40 -5.88 0.20
N ASN A 444 25.30 -5.55 0.88
CA ASN A 444 24.19 -4.80 0.29
C ASN A 444 24.32 -3.31 0.63
N LYS A 445 25.33 -2.67 -0.01
CA LYS A 445 25.63 -1.26 0.23
C LYS A 445 24.55 -0.35 -0.34
N THR A 446 24.12 0.60 0.49
CA THR A 446 23.15 1.62 0.08
C THR A 446 23.32 2.84 0.99
N LYS A 447 22.94 4.01 0.52
CA LYS A 447 23.06 5.26 1.28
C LYS A 447 21.77 5.61 2.00
N HIS A 448 20.74 5.94 1.24
CA HIS A 448 19.47 6.42 1.76
C HIS A 448 18.32 5.55 1.25
N GLY A 449 17.34 5.33 2.08
CA GLY A 449 16.11 4.67 1.65
C GLY A 449 15.31 5.55 0.69
N ILE A 450 14.90 6.71 1.15
CA ILE A 450 14.10 7.65 0.37
C ILE A 450 14.69 9.07 0.44
N VAL A 451 14.71 9.74 -0.72
CA VAL A 451 15.05 11.16 -0.83
C VAL A 451 13.87 11.91 -1.46
N VAL A 452 13.29 12.86 -0.72
CA VAL A 452 12.16 13.67 -1.16
C VAL A 452 12.63 15.09 -1.42
N ASN A 453 12.69 15.48 -2.69
CA ASN A 453 13.05 16.83 -3.14
C ASN A 453 11.83 17.67 -3.54
N GLY A 454 10.72 17.01 -3.89
CA GLY A 454 9.46 17.65 -4.26
C GLY A 454 8.80 18.36 -3.09
N ASP A 455 8.13 19.46 -3.38
CA ASP A 455 7.33 20.21 -2.41
C ASP A 455 5.91 19.60 -2.30
N ASP A 456 5.20 19.84 -1.19
CA ASP A 456 3.83 19.37 -0.95
C ASP A 456 3.64 17.84 -1.05
N VAL A 457 4.68 17.05 -0.79
CA VAL A 457 4.60 15.59 -0.80
C VAL A 457 3.95 15.10 0.49
N THR A 458 3.01 14.16 0.36
CA THR A 458 2.30 13.57 1.49
C THR A 458 2.52 12.05 1.55
N MET A 459 2.89 11.53 2.73
CA MET A 459 3.10 10.10 2.95
C MET A 459 2.17 9.57 4.04
N TYR A 460 1.49 8.45 3.76
CA TYR A 460 0.73 7.66 4.70
C TYR A 460 1.38 6.27 4.82
N GLY A 461 1.92 5.94 6.00
CA GLY A 461 2.59 4.64 6.18
C GLY A 461 3.92 4.55 5.43
N LEU A 462 4.91 5.29 5.89
CA LEU A 462 6.27 5.22 5.37
C LEU A 462 7.15 4.42 6.33
N PHE A 463 7.60 3.24 5.87
CA PHE A 463 8.51 2.36 6.60
C PHE A 463 9.88 2.39 5.90
N VAL A 464 10.97 2.73 6.60
CA VAL A 464 12.31 2.84 6.01
C VAL A 464 13.36 2.28 6.95
N GLU A 465 14.10 1.26 6.53
CA GLU A 465 14.89 0.44 7.45
C GLU A 465 16.29 0.10 6.95
N HIS A 466 17.26 0.16 7.86
CA HIS A 466 18.62 -0.39 7.83
C HIS A 466 19.60 0.25 6.86
N PHE A 467 19.33 1.41 6.29
CA PHE A 467 20.24 2.11 5.38
C PHE A 467 21.48 2.64 6.11
N HIS A 468 22.62 2.70 5.42
CA HIS A 468 23.90 3.06 6.04
C HIS A 468 23.98 4.50 6.51
N ASP A 469 23.40 5.44 5.71
CA ASP A 469 23.33 6.85 6.07
C ASP A 469 21.91 7.16 6.60
N TYR A 470 21.33 8.30 6.27
CA TYR A 470 19.95 8.63 6.66
C TYR A 470 18.94 7.67 6.02
N GLN A 471 17.98 7.18 6.81
CA GLN A 471 16.89 6.35 6.27
C GLN A 471 16.03 7.20 5.33
N THR A 472 15.65 8.41 5.77
CA THR A 472 14.85 9.37 5.02
C THR A 472 15.55 10.72 4.99
N VAL A 473 15.73 11.29 3.78
CA VAL A 473 16.17 12.67 3.56
C VAL A 473 15.03 13.46 2.94
N TRP A 474 14.61 14.53 3.61
CA TRP A 474 13.50 15.36 3.16
C TRP A 474 13.96 16.79 2.88
N ASN A 475 13.98 17.18 1.61
CA ASN A 475 14.42 18.48 1.11
C ASN A 475 13.27 19.38 0.65
N GLY A 476 12.07 18.82 0.44
CA GLY A 476 10.91 19.53 -0.09
C GLY A 476 10.19 20.36 0.99
N GLU A 477 9.66 21.50 0.58
CA GLU A 477 8.82 22.34 1.44
C GLU A 477 7.43 21.74 1.63
N ASN A 478 6.78 22.07 2.74
CA ASN A 478 5.40 21.75 3.06
C ASN A 478 5.07 20.26 2.98
N GLY A 479 6.04 19.39 3.31
CA GLY A 479 5.84 17.94 3.35
C GLY A 479 4.99 17.51 4.53
N ALA A 480 4.25 16.40 4.37
CA ALA A 480 3.45 15.80 5.42
C ALA A 480 3.68 14.28 5.51
N VAL A 481 3.90 13.77 6.73
CA VAL A 481 4.05 12.33 7.00
C VAL A 481 3.09 11.93 8.11
N TYR A 482 2.21 10.99 7.82
CA TYR A 482 1.30 10.38 8.76
C TYR A 482 1.66 8.90 8.92
N PHE A 483 2.18 8.55 10.06
CA PHE A 483 2.85 7.31 10.38
C PHE A 483 4.20 7.14 9.66
N TYR A 484 5.24 7.17 10.44
CA TYR A 484 6.60 6.82 10.05
C TYR A 484 7.12 5.69 10.95
N GLN A 485 7.73 4.68 10.34
CA GLN A 485 8.45 3.64 11.07
C GLN A 485 9.85 3.51 10.47
N SER A 486 10.85 3.39 11.34
CA SER A 486 12.22 3.26 10.87
C SER A 486 13.06 2.47 11.85
N GLU A 487 13.96 1.69 11.30
CA GLU A 487 14.96 0.95 12.05
C GLU A 487 16.36 1.34 11.59
N ALA A 488 17.22 1.66 12.57
CA ALA A 488 18.64 1.88 12.30
C ALA A 488 19.30 0.57 11.82
N PRO A 489 20.40 0.59 11.06
CA PRO A 489 21.05 -0.65 10.61
C PRO A 489 21.50 -1.50 11.80
N TYR A 490 21.16 -2.78 11.78
CA TYR A 490 21.47 -3.74 12.85
C TYR A 490 22.92 -4.22 12.84
N ASP A 491 23.54 -4.20 11.68
CA ASP A 491 24.84 -4.80 11.36
C ASP A 491 26.01 -3.81 11.43
N VAL A 492 25.87 -2.72 12.20
CA VAL A 492 26.94 -1.73 12.42
C VAL A 492 28.10 -2.38 13.18
N PRO A 493 29.30 -2.52 12.56
CA PRO A 493 30.40 -3.26 13.19
C PRO A 493 31.04 -2.51 14.36
N ASP A 494 31.18 -1.19 14.24
CA ASP A 494 31.70 -0.32 15.29
C ASP A 494 31.26 1.13 15.08
N GLN A 495 31.36 1.94 16.14
CA GLN A 495 30.96 3.34 16.10
C GLN A 495 31.80 4.16 15.12
N GLN A 496 33.11 3.87 15.01
CA GLN A 496 34.01 4.62 14.14
C GLN A 496 33.65 4.44 12.67
N GLY A 497 33.16 3.25 12.29
CA GLY A 497 32.67 2.94 10.94
C GLY A 497 31.30 3.54 10.63
N TRP A 498 30.61 4.10 11.64
CA TRP A 498 29.27 4.68 11.46
C TRP A 498 29.17 6.06 12.13
N MET A 499 29.85 7.05 11.54
CA MET A 499 29.91 8.43 12.00
C MET A 499 29.43 9.40 10.93
N ASN A 500 28.63 10.39 11.31
CA ASN A 500 28.29 11.56 10.51
C ASN A 500 29.20 12.73 10.94
N GLY A 501 30.38 12.81 10.35
CA GLY A 501 31.43 13.73 10.82
C GLY A 501 31.87 13.41 12.24
N SER A 502 31.56 14.27 13.21
CA SER A 502 31.81 14.05 14.64
C SER A 502 30.61 13.49 15.42
N VAL A 503 29.47 13.27 14.74
CA VAL A 503 28.21 12.82 15.36
C VAL A 503 28.08 11.31 15.22
N ASN A 504 27.61 10.63 16.26
CA ASN A 504 27.40 9.19 16.28
C ASN A 504 26.19 8.81 15.41
N GLY A 505 26.43 8.07 14.34
CA GLY A 505 25.42 7.56 13.43
C GLY A 505 24.72 8.62 12.57
N PHE A 506 23.71 8.19 11.86
CA PHE A 506 22.86 9.02 10.99
C PHE A 506 21.40 8.90 11.44
N ALA A 507 20.76 10.03 11.67
CA ALA A 507 19.35 10.06 12.07
C ALA A 507 18.47 9.27 11.09
N SER A 508 17.43 8.64 11.60
CA SER A 508 16.46 7.94 10.73
C SER A 508 15.69 8.92 9.83
N TYR A 509 15.46 10.13 10.31
CA TYR A 509 14.78 11.17 9.55
C TYR A 509 15.58 12.46 9.56
N LYS A 510 16.05 12.89 8.39
CA LYS A 510 16.73 14.18 8.19
C LYS A 510 15.83 15.13 7.42
N LEU A 511 15.34 16.18 8.07
CA LEU A 511 14.76 17.34 7.41
C LEU A 511 15.84 18.35 7.09
N ALA A 512 15.95 18.78 5.84
CA ALA A 512 16.99 19.70 5.41
C ALA A 512 16.86 21.08 6.08
N ASP A 513 17.99 21.73 6.34
CA ASP A 513 18.05 22.96 7.13
C ASP A 513 17.34 24.17 6.49
N HIS A 514 17.11 24.14 5.18
CA HIS A 514 16.38 25.18 4.44
C HIS A 514 14.86 25.03 4.46
N VAL A 515 14.33 23.88 4.90
CA VAL A 515 12.89 23.64 4.95
C VAL A 515 12.29 24.45 6.10
N THR A 516 11.23 25.19 5.79
CA THR A 516 10.57 26.10 6.74
C THR A 516 9.20 25.62 7.20
N ARG A 517 8.60 24.66 6.50
CA ARG A 517 7.31 24.05 6.83
C ARG A 517 7.32 22.55 6.59
N HIS A 518 6.98 21.78 7.62
CA HIS A 518 6.90 20.32 7.58
C HIS A 518 6.03 19.79 8.73
N THR A 519 5.32 18.70 8.49
CA THR A 519 4.51 18.02 9.52
C THR A 519 4.77 16.53 9.49
N ALA A 520 5.17 15.93 10.60
CA ALA A 520 5.28 14.49 10.76
C ALA A 520 4.61 14.07 12.08
N ILE A 521 3.66 13.13 11.99
CA ILE A 521 2.81 12.74 13.12
C ILE A 521 2.79 11.21 13.25
N GLY A 522 2.99 10.71 14.48
CA GLY A 522 2.96 9.28 14.77
C GLY A 522 4.21 8.58 14.24
N MET A 523 5.36 8.85 14.83
CA MET A 523 6.64 8.32 14.37
C MET A 523 7.20 7.30 15.38
N GLY A 524 7.65 6.15 14.87
CA GLY A 524 8.39 5.13 15.61
C GLY A 524 9.78 4.94 15.01
N ILE A 525 10.83 5.10 15.83
CA ILE A 525 12.22 4.95 15.39
C ILE A 525 12.92 3.99 16.34
N TYR A 526 13.53 2.96 15.79
CA TYR A 526 14.00 1.81 16.52
C TYR A 526 15.49 1.54 16.25
N CYS A 527 16.21 1.06 17.25
CA CYS A 527 17.53 0.51 17.09
C CYS A 527 17.64 -0.90 17.70
N PHE A 528 18.44 -1.74 17.06
CA PHE A 528 18.86 -3.05 17.54
C PHE A 528 20.27 -3.31 17.02
N PHE A 529 21.29 -2.71 17.65
CA PHE A 529 22.67 -2.85 17.21
C PHE A 529 23.22 -4.23 17.61
N ASN A 530 22.70 -5.26 16.95
CA ASN A 530 22.95 -6.66 17.30
C ASN A 530 24.41 -7.08 17.12
N GLU A 531 25.07 -6.58 16.06
CA GLU A 531 26.49 -6.86 15.80
C GLU A 531 27.39 -6.23 16.87
N ASN A 532 27.06 -5.00 17.30
CA ASN A 532 27.82 -4.31 18.35
C ASN A 532 26.91 -3.45 19.25
N PRO A 533 26.47 -3.99 20.40
CA PRO A 533 25.58 -3.29 21.31
C PRO A 533 26.12 -2.00 21.93
N SER A 534 27.41 -1.69 21.77
CA SER A 534 28.00 -0.43 22.25
C SER A 534 27.77 0.76 21.32
N VAL A 535 27.25 0.52 20.11
CA VAL A 535 26.93 1.55 19.12
C VAL A 535 25.81 2.44 19.61
N LYS A 536 25.91 3.73 19.30
CA LYS A 536 24.95 4.77 19.64
C LYS A 536 24.54 5.54 18.40
N LEU A 537 23.25 5.86 18.34
CA LEU A 537 22.68 6.84 17.44
C LEU A 537 22.44 8.14 18.23
N ASN A 538 23.03 9.26 17.78
CA ASN A 538 22.93 10.52 18.51
C ASN A 538 21.47 11.04 18.58
N SER A 539 20.77 11.06 17.43
CA SER A 539 19.40 11.58 17.35
C SER A 539 18.56 10.73 16.41
N ALA A 540 17.34 10.39 16.82
CA ALA A 540 16.42 9.68 15.93
C ALA A 540 15.98 10.55 14.75
N ILE A 541 15.78 11.85 14.99
CA ILE A 541 15.37 12.86 14.00
C ILE A 541 16.33 14.05 14.08
N GLU A 542 16.75 14.54 12.91
CA GLU A 542 17.45 15.81 12.75
C GLU A 542 16.61 16.77 11.91
N ALA A 543 16.30 17.95 12.43
CA ALA A 543 15.46 18.93 11.77
C ALA A 543 15.82 20.37 12.16
N PRO A 544 15.62 21.37 11.27
CA PRO A 544 15.69 22.77 11.65
C PRO A 544 14.56 23.11 12.63
N GLN A 545 14.77 24.17 13.42
CA GLN A 545 13.74 24.69 14.32
C GLN A 545 12.95 25.80 13.61
N GLY A 546 11.61 25.76 13.73
CA GLY A 546 10.75 26.77 13.12
C GLY A 546 9.29 26.62 13.55
N PRO A 547 8.50 27.73 13.48
CA PRO A 547 7.12 27.71 13.99
C PRO A 547 6.16 26.82 13.17
N ASN A 548 6.55 26.48 11.93
CA ASN A 548 5.76 25.63 11.03
C ASN A 548 6.39 24.25 10.82
N ILE A 549 7.39 23.88 11.61
CA ILE A 549 7.99 22.55 11.62
C ILE A 549 7.43 21.81 12.84
N ARG A 550 6.71 20.71 12.57
CA ARG A 550 6.04 19.94 13.59
C ARG A 550 6.40 18.46 13.48
N PHE A 551 6.96 17.94 14.56
CA PHE A 551 7.06 16.52 14.85
C PHE A 551 6.24 16.25 16.10
N SER A 552 5.31 15.31 16.06
CA SER A 552 4.47 15.01 17.22
C SER A 552 4.18 13.53 17.35
N HIS A 553 4.00 13.09 18.59
CA HIS A 553 3.82 11.69 18.94
C HIS A 553 4.98 10.82 18.42
N VAL A 554 6.19 11.18 18.80
CA VAL A 554 7.42 10.49 18.40
C VAL A 554 7.83 9.51 19.50
N THR A 555 8.08 8.27 19.12
CA THR A 555 8.56 7.20 19.99
C THR A 555 9.90 6.69 19.46
N SER A 556 10.93 6.65 20.32
CA SER A 556 12.20 5.98 20.05
C SER A 556 12.33 4.76 20.94
N VAL A 557 12.81 3.64 20.39
CA VAL A 557 12.92 2.37 21.12
C VAL A 557 14.29 1.72 20.86
N SER A 558 14.95 1.32 21.94
CA SER A 558 16.07 0.37 21.89
C SER A 558 15.50 -1.02 22.09
N LEU A 559 15.39 -1.79 21.00
CA LEU A 559 14.80 -3.12 21.01
C LEU A 559 15.60 -4.07 21.90
N GLY A 560 14.93 -4.63 22.91
CA GLY A 560 15.58 -5.46 23.92
C GLY A 560 16.73 -4.78 24.68
N GLY A 561 16.80 -3.44 24.67
CA GLY A 561 17.88 -2.69 25.27
C GLY A 561 19.24 -2.83 24.57
N THR A 562 19.23 -3.23 23.27
CA THR A 562 20.44 -3.49 22.49
C THR A 562 20.82 -2.26 21.67
N GLY A 563 21.86 -1.53 22.13
CA GLY A 563 22.27 -0.24 21.57
C GLY A 563 21.56 0.94 22.21
N GLU A 564 21.78 2.13 21.67
CA GLU A 564 21.29 3.39 22.25
C GLU A 564 20.83 4.39 21.18
N ILE A 565 19.68 5.01 21.39
CA ILE A 565 19.28 6.27 20.74
C ILE A 565 19.35 7.36 21.80
N THR A 566 20.30 8.28 21.67
CA THR A 566 20.63 9.25 22.73
C THR A 566 19.54 10.31 22.87
N HIS A 567 19.01 10.83 21.75
CA HIS A 567 17.95 11.84 21.71
C HIS A 567 16.87 11.48 20.70
N VAL A 568 15.65 11.97 20.93
CA VAL A 568 14.51 11.73 20.04
C VAL A 568 14.50 12.71 18.85
N LEU A 569 14.68 14.01 19.12
CA LEU A 569 14.70 15.06 18.09
C LEU A 569 15.84 16.02 18.37
N ASN A 570 16.81 16.11 17.48
CA ASN A 570 18.05 16.87 17.71
C ASN A 570 18.66 16.48 19.07
N ASP A 571 18.84 17.46 19.98
CA ASP A 571 19.37 17.25 21.33
C ASP A 571 18.27 17.16 22.40
N VAL A 572 17.02 16.83 22.01
CA VAL A 572 15.85 16.79 22.90
C VAL A 572 15.29 15.37 23.00
N GLY A 573 14.77 15.03 24.17
CA GLY A 573 14.21 13.73 24.52
C GLY A 573 15.18 12.89 25.34
N GLU A 574 14.60 11.98 26.13
CA GLU A 574 15.37 11.06 26.95
C GLU A 574 16.04 9.97 26.09
N THR A 575 17.08 9.35 26.63
CA THR A 575 17.81 8.29 25.94
C THR A 575 17.02 6.97 25.99
N ALA A 576 16.80 6.33 24.84
CA ALA A 576 16.32 4.97 24.76
C ALA A 576 17.51 3.99 24.76
N LYS A 577 17.61 3.13 25.78
CA LYS A 577 18.72 2.19 26.02
C LYS A 577 18.31 1.09 26.99
N SER A 578 19.20 0.16 27.29
CA SER A 578 18.98 -0.87 28.32
C SER A 578 18.51 -0.28 29.65
N GLY A 579 17.42 -0.80 30.20
CA GLY A 579 16.77 -0.34 31.44
C GLY A 579 15.90 0.91 31.29
N HIS A 580 15.84 1.50 30.09
CA HIS A 580 14.92 2.57 29.69
C HIS A 580 14.73 2.50 28.16
N GLU A 581 14.07 1.42 27.73
CA GLU A 581 14.04 1.04 26.31
C GLU A 581 13.21 1.99 25.45
N VAL A 582 12.29 2.75 26.02
CA VAL A 582 11.34 3.60 25.27
C VAL A 582 11.43 5.05 25.72
N SER A 583 11.68 5.95 24.78
CA SER A 583 11.63 7.39 24.96
C SER A 583 10.59 8.04 24.03
N ARG A 584 9.93 9.13 24.48
CA ARG A 584 8.82 9.74 23.75
C ARG A 584 8.86 11.26 23.78
N LEU A 585 8.42 11.87 22.66
CA LEU A 585 8.10 13.31 22.57
C LEU A 585 6.66 13.49 22.09
N PRO A 586 5.86 14.35 22.78
CA PRO A 586 4.46 14.62 22.45
C PRO A 586 4.27 15.23 21.05
#